data_299f39d4ffa0f24391a89ddff9ff3316
#
_entry.id   299f39d4ffa0f24391a89ddff9ff3316
#
_cell.length_a   1.000
_cell.length_b   1.000
_cell.length_c   1.000
_cell.angle_alpha   90.00
_cell.angle_beta   90.00
_cell.angle_gamma   90.00
#
_symmetry.space_group_name_H-M   'P 1'
#
loop_
_entity.id
_entity.type
_entity.pdbx_description
1 polymer ?
#
loop_
_entity_poly.entity_id
_entity_poly.type
_entity_poly.pdbx_seq_one_letter_code
_entity_poly.pdbx_strand_id
1 'polypeptide(L)'
;MALKLTHAIRNLLLSNHIRISRTTDKGKVLDFLSSVKPLETNHGLIRLGGDTDGGYLVPNDLEGIDVCFSPGVSRVATFEEDLTKRGIRCFLADYSVDSPPVENDLFDFEKKYLGPFESGNFMTLESWIKNKAPTKSDFILQMDIEGAEYGVLFDTSPETLRKFRVLVVEFHRLDSLYDKMGCELISLVFAKILKDFEVVHIHPNNCTEPVHFQGIAIPPVMEFTFLRRDRIDASAPATSFPHELDRANVPSNRDFALPKCWYAQN
;
A
#
# COMPACT_ATOMS: atom_id res chain seq x y z
N MET A 1 26.15 24.27 10.68
CA MET A 1 25.71 25.34 11.63
C MET A 1 24.22 25.15 11.90
N ALA A 2 23.83 24.66 13.08
CA ALA A 2 22.42 24.40 13.39
C ALA A 2 21.73 25.76 13.62
N LEU A 3 20.74 26.10 12.82
CA LEU A 3 19.85 27.23 13.07
C LEU A 3 19.14 26.98 14.42
N LYS A 4 19.57 27.65 15.47
CA LYS A 4 18.77 27.75 16.70
C LYS A 4 17.62 28.71 16.40
N LEU A 5 16.47 28.19 15.97
CA LEU A 5 15.26 29.01 15.96
C LEU A 5 15.02 29.53 17.35
N THR A 6 14.85 30.85 17.53
CA THR A 6 14.48 31.44 18.81
C THR A 6 13.09 30.95 19.21
N HIS A 7 12.82 30.82 20.49
CA HIS A 7 11.51 30.40 21.02
C HIS A 7 10.35 31.22 20.43
N ALA A 8 10.57 32.52 20.20
CA ALA A 8 9.56 33.40 19.61
C ALA A 8 9.19 33.01 18.18
N ILE A 9 10.19 32.74 17.32
CA ILE A 9 9.95 32.31 15.93
C ILE A 9 9.25 30.93 15.91
N ARG A 10 9.68 30.01 16.76
CA ARG A 10 9.04 28.70 16.88
C ARG A 10 7.58 28.81 17.28
N ASN A 11 7.25 29.64 18.26
CA ASN A 11 5.88 29.86 18.72
C ASN A 11 5.03 30.55 17.64
N LEU A 12 5.59 31.52 16.92
CA LEU A 12 4.92 32.17 15.79
C LEU A 12 4.59 31.19 14.67
N LEU A 13 5.50 30.27 14.35
CA LEU A 13 5.27 29.24 13.34
C LEU A 13 4.18 28.25 13.81
N LEU A 14 4.24 27.82 15.07
CA LEU A 14 3.23 26.91 15.64
C LEU A 14 1.85 27.55 15.71
N SER A 15 1.74 28.86 16.01
CA SER A 15 0.45 29.56 16.00
C SER A 15 -0.15 29.69 14.59
N ASN A 16 0.66 29.52 13.55
CA ASN A 16 0.22 29.44 12.15
C ASN A 16 0.18 27.99 11.62
N HIS A 17 0.12 26.99 12.50
CA HIS A 17 0.09 25.56 12.17
C HIS A 17 1.31 25.08 11.38
N ILE A 18 2.45 25.78 11.44
CA ILE A 18 3.70 25.41 10.77
C ILE A 18 4.66 24.81 11.80
N ARG A 19 5.10 23.58 11.54
CA ARG A 19 6.15 22.91 12.30
C ARG A 19 7.38 22.72 11.45
N ILE A 20 8.54 23.18 11.91
CA ILE A 20 9.83 22.89 11.28
C ILE A 20 10.52 21.80 12.10
N SER A 21 10.84 20.69 11.46
CA SER A 21 11.61 19.58 12.03
C SER A 21 12.89 19.34 11.22
N ARG A 22 13.81 18.59 11.79
CA ARG A 22 14.97 18.10 11.03
C ARG A 22 14.52 16.93 10.16
N THR A 23 15.04 16.91 8.95
CA THR A 23 14.87 15.74 8.07
C THR A 23 15.56 14.52 8.64
N THR A 24 15.10 13.36 8.19
CA THR A 24 15.76 12.07 8.42
C THR A 24 17.16 12.06 7.79
N ASP A 25 18.04 11.22 8.31
CA ASP A 25 19.33 10.94 7.70
C ASP A 25 19.14 10.22 6.34
N LYS A 26 19.91 10.65 5.32
CA LYS A 26 19.86 10.05 3.99
C LYS A 26 20.11 8.55 4.00
N GLY A 27 21.02 8.08 4.87
CA GLY A 27 21.33 6.66 5.01
C GLY A 27 20.11 5.84 5.38
N LYS A 28 19.30 6.30 6.34
CA LYS A 28 18.06 5.62 6.74
C LYS A 28 17.03 5.52 5.61
N VAL A 29 16.93 6.57 4.78
CA VAL A 29 16.05 6.52 3.59
C VAL A 29 16.56 5.49 2.60
N LEU A 30 17.88 5.44 2.34
CA LEU A 30 18.48 4.44 1.45
C LEU A 30 18.36 3.02 2.00
N ASP A 31 18.48 2.83 3.32
CA ASP A 31 18.26 1.53 3.98
C ASP A 31 16.82 1.06 3.77
N PHE A 32 15.84 1.96 3.94
CA PHE A 32 14.43 1.66 3.63
C PHE A 32 14.27 1.27 2.16
N LEU A 33 14.74 2.09 1.22
CA LEU A 33 14.64 1.80 -0.22
C LEU A 33 15.29 0.46 -0.57
N SER A 34 16.40 0.12 0.07
CA SER A 34 17.07 -1.16 -0.12
C SER A 34 16.24 -2.35 0.36
N SER A 35 15.44 -2.16 1.41
CA SER A 35 14.61 -3.23 1.99
C SER A 35 13.34 -3.53 1.19
N VAL A 36 12.91 -2.63 0.32
CA VAL A 36 11.66 -2.73 -0.44
C VAL A 36 11.86 -2.94 -1.95
N LYS A 37 13.07 -3.30 -2.36
CA LYS A 37 13.37 -3.59 -3.77
C LYS A 37 12.56 -4.78 -4.26
N PRO A 38 11.81 -4.64 -5.36
CA PRO A 38 10.94 -5.69 -5.84
C PRO A 38 11.72 -6.86 -6.45
N LEU A 39 11.12 -8.04 -6.31
CA LEU A 39 11.60 -9.29 -6.88
C LEU A 39 10.66 -9.76 -8.01
N GLU A 40 11.22 -10.19 -9.12
CA GLU A 40 10.53 -11.06 -10.07
C GLU A 40 10.43 -12.46 -9.48
N THR A 41 9.26 -13.08 -9.60
CA THR A 41 9.00 -14.42 -9.07
C THR A 41 8.62 -15.39 -10.18
N ASN A 42 8.56 -16.69 -9.85
CA ASN A 42 8.13 -17.75 -10.76
C ASN A 42 6.68 -17.61 -11.27
N HIS A 43 5.88 -16.73 -10.68
CA HIS A 43 4.46 -16.58 -11.06
C HIS A 43 4.21 -15.57 -12.19
N GLY A 44 5.15 -14.64 -12.43
CA GLY A 44 4.90 -13.46 -13.27
C GLY A 44 3.84 -12.53 -12.67
N LEU A 45 3.53 -11.44 -13.36
CA LEU A 45 2.52 -10.48 -12.94
C LEU A 45 1.35 -10.45 -13.94
N ILE A 46 0.16 -10.23 -13.42
CA ILE A 46 -1.05 -9.92 -14.19
C ILE A 46 -1.65 -8.63 -13.69
N ARG A 47 -2.34 -7.90 -14.58
CA ARG A 47 -3.12 -6.72 -14.19
C ARG A 47 -4.56 -7.13 -13.89
N LEU A 48 -5.08 -6.72 -12.75
CA LEU A 48 -6.49 -6.78 -12.39
C LEU A 48 -7.03 -5.37 -12.24
N GLY A 49 -8.30 -5.18 -12.59
CA GLY A 49 -8.93 -3.87 -12.64
C GLY A 49 -8.69 -3.14 -13.96
N GLY A 50 -9.07 -1.87 -13.99
CA GLY A 50 -9.02 -1.03 -15.18
C GLY A 50 -7.61 -0.58 -15.58
N ASP A 51 -7.55 0.21 -16.66
CA ASP A 51 -6.31 0.80 -17.19
C ASP A 51 -5.99 2.17 -16.57
N THR A 52 -6.60 2.50 -15.44
CA THR A 52 -6.39 3.74 -14.68
C THR A 52 -6.32 3.42 -13.19
N ASP A 53 -6.61 4.37 -12.33
CA ASP A 53 -6.76 4.18 -10.89
C ASP A 53 -7.72 3.03 -10.54
N GLY A 54 -7.40 2.26 -9.50
CA GLY A 54 -8.13 1.05 -9.12
C GLY A 54 -7.75 -0.21 -9.93
N GLY A 55 -6.72 -0.15 -10.77
CA GLY A 55 -6.13 -1.32 -11.43
C GLY A 55 -4.71 -1.59 -10.94
N TYR A 56 -4.43 -2.82 -10.49
CA TYR A 56 -3.18 -3.18 -9.83
C TYR A 56 -2.52 -4.41 -10.45
N LEU A 57 -1.19 -4.48 -10.33
CA LEU A 57 -0.43 -5.67 -10.73
C LEU A 57 -0.27 -6.63 -9.55
N VAL A 58 -0.65 -7.88 -9.78
CA VAL A 58 -0.55 -8.95 -8.79
C VAL A 58 0.17 -10.18 -9.36
N PRO A 59 0.81 -11.00 -8.54
CA PRO A 59 1.32 -12.30 -8.98
C PRO A 59 0.19 -13.17 -9.54
N ASN A 60 0.46 -13.87 -10.64
CA ASN A 60 -0.47 -14.83 -11.22
C ASN A 60 -0.51 -16.15 -10.40
N ASP A 61 -0.79 -16.00 -9.10
CA ASP A 61 -0.90 -17.07 -8.10
C ASP A 61 -2.22 -16.92 -7.33
N LEU A 62 -3.35 -16.87 -8.05
CA LEU A 62 -4.66 -16.65 -7.45
C LEU A 62 -5.46 -17.94 -7.23
N GLU A 63 -5.03 -19.07 -7.77
CA GLU A 63 -5.70 -20.37 -7.58
C GLU A 63 -5.70 -20.76 -6.09
N GLY A 64 -6.88 -21.09 -5.57
CA GLY A 64 -7.08 -21.42 -4.15
C GLY A 64 -7.15 -20.21 -3.20
N ILE A 65 -7.22 -18.99 -3.73
CA ILE A 65 -7.66 -17.83 -2.95
C ILE A 65 -9.19 -17.81 -2.96
N ASP A 66 -9.79 -17.81 -1.79
CA ASP A 66 -11.26 -17.86 -1.66
C ASP A 66 -11.88 -16.47 -1.50
N VAL A 67 -11.17 -15.56 -0.85
CA VAL A 67 -11.71 -14.23 -0.51
C VAL A 67 -10.71 -13.11 -0.71
N CYS A 68 -11.26 -11.95 -1.07
CA CYS A 68 -10.60 -10.66 -1.07
C CYS A 68 -11.16 -9.79 0.07
N PHE A 69 -10.29 -9.06 0.75
CA PHE A 69 -10.66 -7.93 1.60
C PHE A 69 -10.22 -6.65 0.90
N SER A 70 -11.16 -5.76 0.65
CA SER A 70 -10.91 -4.51 -0.10
C SER A 70 -11.51 -3.31 0.64
N PRO A 71 -10.77 -2.73 1.59
CA PRO A 71 -11.15 -1.46 2.20
C PRO A 71 -10.75 -0.27 1.31
N GLY A 72 -11.66 0.73 1.20
CA GLY A 72 -11.44 1.94 0.43
C GLY A 72 -11.96 1.85 -1.01
N VAL A 73 -12.99 1.04 -1.26
CA VAL A 73 -13.54 0.79 -2.61
C VAL A 73 -14.06 2.05 -3.32
N SER A 74 -14.48 3.08 -2.59
CA SER A 74 -14.96 4.36 -3.12
C SER A 74 -15.96 4.18 -4.29
N ARG A 75 -15.63 4.67 -5.47
CA ARG A 75 -16.49 4.65 -6.67
C ARG A 75 -16.00 3.70 -7.77
N VAL A 76 -14.96 2.93 -7.52
CA VAL A 76 -14.33 2.02 -8.49
C VAL A 76 -14.13 0.66 -7.83
N ALA A 77 -14.63 -0.40 -8.45
CA ALA A 77 -14.48 -1.77 -7.97
C ALA A 77 -14.03 -2.72 -9.10
N THR A 78 -13.31 -2.20 -10.09
CA THR A 78 -12.90 -3.00 -11.25
C THR A 78 -11.91 -4.10 -10.91
N PHE A 79 -11.10 -3.90 -9.88
CA PHE A 79 -10.21 -4.93 -9.34
C PHE A 79 -11.01 -6.09 -8.73
N GLU A 80 -11.99 -5.76 -7.92
CA GLU A 80 -12.87 -6.74 -7.26
C GLU A 80 -13.77 -7.45 -8.28
N GLU A 81 -14.26 -6.74 -9.31
CA GLU A 81 -15.01 -7.37 -10.41
C GLU A 81 -14.16 -8.42 -11.14
N ASP A 82 -12.88 -8.16 -11.38
CA ASP A 82 -11.97 -9.13 -11.99
C ASP A 82 -11.68 -10.33 -11.09
N LEU A 83 -11.67 -10.14 -9.77
CA LEU A 83 -11.58 -11.24 -8.80
C LEU A 83 -12.87 -12.08 -8.78
N THR A 84 -14.05 -11.44 -8.82
CA THR A 84 -15.32 -12.19 -8.84
C THR A 84 -15.51 -13.03 -10.10
N LYS A 85 -14.97 -12.62 -11.26
CA LYS A 85 -14.92 -13.44 -12.48
C LYS A 85 -14.12 -14.74 -12.30
N ARG A 86 -13.26 -14.79 -11.28
CA ARG A 86 -12.50 -15.97 -10.85
C ARG A 86 -13.15 -16.74 -9.71
N GLY A 87 -14.37 -16.33 -9.29
CA GLY A 87 -15.10 -16.94 -8.18
C GLY A 87 -14.64 -16.50 -6.80
N ILE A 88 -13.76 -15.50 -6.69
CA ILE A 88 -13.27 -14.97 -5.42
C ILE A 88 -14.31 -14.01 -4.85
N ARG A 89 -14.81 -14.29 -3.64
CA ARG A 89 -15.73 -13.39 -2.93
C ARG A 89 -14.98 -12.16 -2.42
N CYS A 90 -15.57 -10.97 -2.57
CA CYS A 90 -14.97 -9.72 -2.11
C CYS A 90 -15.76 -9.12 -0.95
N PHE A 91 -15.09 -8.93 0.17
CA PHE A 91 -15.56 -8.13 1.30
C PHE A 91 -15.07 -6.72 1.11
N LEU A 92 -16.00 -5.78 0.96
CA LEU A 92 -15.75 -4.37 0.67
C LEU A 92 -16.08 -3.53 1.90
N ALA A 93 -15.28 -2.51 2.19
CA ALA A 93 -15.57 -1.59 3.28
C ALA A 93 -15.22 -0.16 2.91
N ASP A 94 -16.20 0.74 3.04
CA ASP A 94 -15.98 2.17 2.88
C ASP A 94 -17.12 2.95 3.56
N TYR A 95 -16.78 3.90 4.41
CA TYR A 95 -17.78 4.75 5.06
C TYR A 95 -18.16 5.97 4.21
N SER A 96 -17.35 6.34 3.23
CA SER A 96 -17.57 7.53 2.38
C SER A 96 -18.71 7.36 1.37
N VAL A 97 -19.10 6.11 1.08
CA VAL A 97 -20.17 5.77 0.15
C VAL A 97 -21.26 4.94 0.84
N ASP A 98 -22.46 4.91 0.24
CA ASP A 98 -23.61 4.20 0.82
C ASP A 98 -23.71 2.75 0.35
N SER A 99 -23.10 2.42 -0.79
CA SER A 99 -23.10 1.09 -1.41
C SER A 99 -21.88 0.94 -2.31
N PRO A 100 -21.51 -0.28 -2.69
CA PRO A 100 -20.47 -0.48 -3.69
C PRO A 100 -20.89 0.14 -5.03
N PRO A 101 -19.94 0.51 -5.91
CA PRO A 101 -20.20 1.19 -7.17
C PRO A 101 -21.01 0.34 -8.17
N VAL A 102 -20.96 -0.99 -8.03
CA VAL A 102 -21.70 -1.95 -8.85
C VAL A 102 -22.33 -3.03 -7.98
N GLU A 103 -23.46 -3.59 -8.39
CA GLU A 103 -24.06 -4.77 -7.76
C GLU A 103 -23.37 -6.03 -8.25
N ASN A 104 -23.01 -6.92 -7.31
CA ASN A 104 -22.41 -8.22 -7.62
C ASN A 104 -22.74 -9.21 -6.49
N ASP A 105 -23.19 -10.41 -6.82
CA ASP A 105 -23.59 -11.45 -5.85
C ASP A 105 -22.41 -11.94 -4.97
N LEU A 106 -21.18 -11.71 -5.39
CA LEU A 106 -19.97 -12.04 -4.64
C LEU A 106 -19.43 -10.86 -3.83
N PHE A 107 -20.07 -9.70 -3.85
CA PHE A 107 -19.74 -8.57 -3.00
C PHE A 107 -20.52 -8.63 -1.69
N ASP A 108 -19.83 -8.30 -0.61
CA ASP A 108 -20.40 -8.08 0.72
C ASP A 108 -19.84 -6.76 1.24
N PHE A 109 -20.70 -5.74 1.33
CA PHE A 109 -20.28 -4.38 1.64
C PHE A 109 -20.62 -4.01 3.08
N GLU A 110 -19.64 -3.37 3.75
CA GLU A 110 -19.84 -2.73 5.06
C GLU A 110 -19.55 -1.23 4.99
N LYS A 111 -20.51 -0.42 5.38
CA LYS A 111 -20.33 1.04 5.49
C LYS A 111 -19.53 1.37 6.75
N LYS A 112 -18.22 1.07 6.70
CA LYS A 112 -17.26 1.32 7.77
C LYS A 112 -15.89 1.71 7.21
N TYR A 113 -15.14 2.48 7.97
CA TYR A 113 -13.71 2.65 7.76
C TYR A 113 -12.91 1.53 8.43
N LEU A 114 -11.78 1.15 7.83
CA LEU A 114 -10.76 0.43 8.55
C LEU A 114 -9.90 1.40 9.38
N GLY A 115 -9.54 0.95 10.59
CA GLY A 115 -8.67 1.68 11.50
C GLY A 115 -7.96 0.73 12.48
N PRO A 116 -7.04 1.25 13.31
CA PRO A 116 -6.35 0.47 14.32
C PRO A 116 -7.16 0.28 15.62
N PHE A 117 -8.47 0.50 15.58
CA PHE A 117 -9.35 0.37 16.77
C PHE A 117 -10.81 0.19 16.35
N GLU A 118 -11.58 -0.41 17.25
CA GLU A 118 -13.05 -0.53 17.14
C GLU A 118 -13.71 0.68 17.77
N SER A 119 -14.34 1.53 16.99
CA SER A 119 -15.10 2.68 17.51
C SER A 119 -16.03 3.28 16.46
N GLY A 120 -17.33 3.39 16.77
CA GLY A 120 -18.31 4.03 15.91
C GLY A 120 -18.29 3.45 14.49
N ASN A 121 -17.79 4.24 13.54
CA ASN A 121 -17.72 3.88 12.12
C ASN A 121 -16.42 3.16 11.75
N PHE A 122 -15.56 2.85 12.70
CA PHE A 122 -14.30 2.15 12.48
C PHE A 122 -14.39 0.69 12.91
N MET A 123 -13.71 -0.19 12.16
CA MET A 123 -13.46 -1.58 12.51
C MET A 123 -11.98 -1.91 12.26
N THR A 124 -11.47 -2.92 12.96
CA THR A 124 -10.12 -3.42 12.70
C THR A 124 -10.13 -4.49 11.60
N LEU A 125 -9.02 -4.66 10.89
CA LEU A 125 -8.89 -5.74 9.91
C LEU A 125 -9.08 -7.11 10.57
N GLU A 126 -8.60 -7.27 11.79
CA GLU A 126 -8.70 -8.51 12.55
C GLU A 126 -10.14 -8.90 12.87
N SER A 127 -10.93 -7.95 13.35
CA SER A 127 -12.36 -8.19 13.66
C SER A 127 -13.16 -8.44 12.39
N TRP A 128 -12.87 -7.73 11.33
CA TRP A 128 -13.53 -7.92 10.04
C TRP A 128 -13.30 -9.33 9.48
N ILE A 129 -12.04 -9.78 9.44
CA ILE A 129 -11.68 -11.14 9.02
C ILE A 129 -12.36 -12.18 9.91
N LYS A 130 -12.32 -12.01 11.23
CA LYS A 130 -12.94 -12.94 12.18
C LYS A 130 -14.44 -13.11 11.95
N ASN A 131 -15.11 -12.04 11.55
CA ASN A 131 -16.56 -12.05 11.33
C ASN A 131 -16.98 -12.57 9.95
N LYS A 132 -16.12 -12.46 8.94
CA LYS A 132 -16.50 -12.72 7.54
C LYS A 132 -15.80 -13.92 6.92
N ALA A 133 -14.57 -14.22 7.29
CA ALA A 133 -13.76 -15.17 6.55
C ALA A 133 -13.84 -16.60 7.06
N PRO A 134 -13.73 -17.61 6.18
CA PRO A 134 -13.51 -18.99 6.55
C PRO A 134 -12.18 -19.15 7.31
N THR A 135 -12.10 -20.16 8.18
CA THR A 135 -10.92 -20.37 9.04
C THR A 135 -9.70 -20.96 8.33
N LYS A 136 -9.86 -21.48 7.11
CA LYS A 136 -8.81 -22.21 6.38
C LYS A 136 -8.84 -21.84 4.89
N SER A 137 -8.38 -20.64 4.54
CA SER A 137 -8.15 -20.27 3.15
C SER A 137 -7.08 -19.21 3.07
N ASP A 138 -6.49 -19.07 1.90
CA ASP A 138 -5.65 -17.93 1.58
C ASP A 138 -6.51 -16.75 1.12
N PHE A 139 -6.11 -15.55 1.49
CA PHE A 139 -6.79 -14.31 1.18
C PHE A 139 -5.93 -13.42 0.28
N ILE A 140 -6.58 -12.47 -0.37
CA ILE A 140 -5.94 -11.31 -0.98
C ILE A 140 -6.44 -10.03 -0.27
N LEU A 141 -5.54 -9.09 0.00
CA LEU A 141 -5.87 -7.75 0.46
C LEU A 141 -5.61 -6.76 -0.67
N GLN A 142 -6.58 -5.95 -1.01
CA GLN A 142 -6.37 -4.67 -1.69
C GLN A 142 -6.72 -3.59 -0.68
N MET A 143 -5.85 -2.60 -0.46
CA MET A 143 -6.04 -1.55 0.54
C MET A 143 -5.61 -0.21 -0.02
N ASP A 144 -6.57 0.70 -0.11
CA ASP A 144 -6.39 2.09 -0.47
C ASP A 144 -7.32 2.93 0.43
N ILE A 145 -6.79 3.46 1.54
CA ILE A 145 -7.57 4.10 2.62
C ILE A 145 -7.00 5.45 3.06
N GLU A 146 -6.42 6.18 2.10
CA GLU A 146 -6.12 7.61 2.20
C GLU A 146 -5.21 7.99 3.38
N GLY A 147 -4.25 7.14 3.74
CA GLY A 147 -3.23 7.39 4.76
C GLY A 147 -3.47 6.67 6.09
N ALA A 148 -4.50 5.83 6.20
CA ALA A 148 -4.74 4.98 7.38
C ALA A 148 -4.00 3.63 7.32
N GLU A 149 -3.37 3.28 6.19
CA GLU A 149 -2.70 2.01 5.92
C GLU A 149 -1.70 1.63 7.02
N TYR A 150 -0.85 2.60 7.41
CA TYR A 150 0.18 2.37 8.43
C TYR A 150 -0.42 2.00 9.79
N GLY A 151 -1.51 2.67 10.17
CA GLY A 151 -2.20 2.39 11.43
C GLY A 151 -2.83 1.00 11.44
N VAL A 152 -3.54 0.64 10.38
CA VAL A 152 -4.18 -0.67 10.20
C VAL A 152 -3.14 -1.79 10.20
N LEU A 153 -2.09 -1.66 9.38
CA LEU A 153 -1.04 -2.69 9.26
C LEU A 153 -0.19 -2.80 10.53
N PHE A 154 0.01 -1.70 11.27
CA PHE A 154 0.68 -1.73 12.56
C PHE A 154 -0.12 -2.49 13.62
N ASP A 155 -1.44 -2.28 13.69
CA ASP A 155 -2.34 -2.94 14.63
C ASP A 155 -2.55 -4.42 14.31
N THR A 156 -2.72 -4.78 13.03
CA THR A 156 -3.00 -6.16 12.59
C THR A 156 -1.92 -7.12 13.05
N SER A 157 -2.30 -8.24 13.70
CA SER A 157 -1.33 -9.24 14.18
C SER A 157 -0.57 -9.91 13.02
N PRO A 158 0.67 -10.39 13.24
CA PRO A 158 1.39 -11.17 12.25
C PRO A 158 0.64 -12.44 11.81
N GLU A 159 -0.09 -13.07 12.73
CA GLU A 159 -0.91 -14.24 12.47
C GLU A 159 -2.04 -13.92 11.48
N THR A 160 -2.64 -12.76 11.61
CA THR A 160 -3.70 -12.29 10.72
C THR A 160 -3.13 -11.90 9.36
N LEU A 161 -1.99 -11.20 9.31
CA LEU A 161 -1.31 -10.89 8.05
C LEU A 161 -0.94 -12.16 7.26
N ARG A 162 -0.46 -13.22 7.93
CA ARG A 162 -0.12 -14.49 7.25
C ARG A 162 -1.30 -15.24 6.62
N LYS A 163 -2.54 -14.85 6.88
CA LYS A 163 -3.70 -15.39 6.15
C LYS A 163 -3.77 -14.87 4.72
N PHE A 164 -3.15 -13.75 4.45
CA PHE A 164 -3.07 -13.21 3.10
C PHE A 164 -1.93 -13.87 2.33
N ARG A 165 -2.19 -14.25 1.08
CA ARG A 165 -1.18 -14.68 0.12
C ARG A 165 -0.58 -13.47 -0.58
N VAL A 166 -1.43 -12.54 -0.96
CA VAL A 166 -1.07 -11.30 -1.66
C VAL A 166 -1.60 -10.11 -0.89
N LEU A 167 -0.76 -9.09 -0.74
CA LEU A 167 -1.17 -7.76 -0.27
C LEU A 167 -0.92 -6.78 -1.41
N VAL A 168 -1.95 -6.02 -1.77
CA VAL A 168 -1.86 -4.84 -2.65
C VAL A 168 -2.23 -3.65 -1.80
N VAL A 169 -1.29 -2.74 -1.59
CA VAL A 169 -1.50 -1.59 -0.70
C VAL A 169 -1.03 -0.32 -1.39
N GLU A 170 -1.92 0.65 -1.50
CA GLU A 170 -1.54 1.99 -1.86
C GLU A 170 -1.16 2.77 -0.61
N PHE A 171 0.15 3.06 -0.46
CA PHE A 171 0.67 3.81 0.67
C PHE A 171 0.67 5.29 0.38
N HIS A 172 -0.05 6.05 1.20
CA HIS A 172 -0.08 7.51 1.15
C HIS A 172 0.97 8.13 2.06
N ARG A 173 1.35 9.38 1.76
CA ARG A 173 2.33 10.17 2.54
C ARG A 173 3.70 9.48 2.69
N LEU A 174 4.11 8.73 1.68
CA LEU A 174 5.40 8.04 1.70
C LEU A 174 6.58 9.02 1.74
N ASP A 175 6.41 10.26 1.28
CA ASP A 175 7.35 11.37 1.44
C ASP A 175 7.64 11.72 2.91
N SER A 176 6.83 11.25 3.87
CA SER A 176 7.13 11.30 5.31
C SER A 176 8.39 10.50 5.69
N LEU A 177 8.95 9.68 4.80
CA LEU A 177 10.30 9.13 4.94
C LEU A 177 11.37 10.22 5.15
N TYR A 178 11.12 11.45 4.70
CA TYR A 178 12.02 12.57 4.97
C TYR A 178 11.86 13.18 6.37
N ASP A 179 10.76 12.92 7.07
CA ASP A 179 10.60 13.26 8.48
C ASP A 179 11.11 12.11 9.37
N LYS A 180 11.81 12.46 10.45
CA LYS A 180 12.42 11.43 11.31
C LYS A 180 11.40 10.47 11.93
N MET A 181 10.25 10.99 12.41
CA MET A 181 9.21 10.16 13.00
C MET A 181 8.47 9.37 11.93
N GLY A 182 8.18 10.00 10.77
CA GLY A 182 7.56 9.33 9.63
C GLY A 182 8.41 8.17 9.12
N CYS A 183 9.71 8.39 8.96
CA CYS A 183 10.65 7.32 8.55
C CYS A 183 10.66 6.15 9.55
N GLU A 184 10.67 6.44 10.84
CA GLU A 184 10.64 5.38 11.87
C GLU A 184 9.32 4.58 11.82
N LEU A 185 8.17 5.25 11.69
CA LEU A 185 6.86 4.59 11.61
C LEU A 185 6.73 3.75 10.34
N ILE A 186 7.04 4.33 9.18
CA ILE A 186 6.97 3.64 7.89
C ILE A 186 7.89 2.41 7.91
N SER A 187 9.14 2.57 8.35
CA SER A 187 10.11 1.47 8.44
C SER A 187 9.63 0.34 9.36
N LEU A 188 8.97 0.65 10.48
CA LEU A 188 8.43 -0.35 11.40
C LEU A 188 7.30 -1.17 10.75
N VAL A 189 6.38 -0.51 10.03
CA VAL A 189 5.29 -1.19 9.33
C VAL A 189 5.83 -2.10 8.22
N PHE A 190 6.72 -1.59 7.37
CA PHE A 190 7.33 -2.38 6.31
C PHE A 190 8.18 -3.53 6.87
N ALA A 191 8.98 -3.30 7.92
CA ALA A 191 9.76 -4.36 8.56
C ALA A 191 8.86 -5.48 9.14
N LYS A 192 7.64 -5.14 9.58
CA LYS A 192 6.65 -6.13 10.02
C LYS A 192 6.12 -6.97 8.86
N ILE A 193 5.74 -6.34 7.74
CA ILE A 193 5.25 -7.02 6.54
C ILE A 193 6.37 -7.92 5.96
N LEU A 194 7.56 -7.38 5.81
CA LEU A 194 8.71 -8.04 5.19
C LEU A 194 9.26 -9.25 5.97
N LYS A 195 8.76 -9.54 7.17
CA LYS A 195 9.05 -10.81 7.85
C LYS A 195 8.49 -12.03 7.11
N ASP A 196 7.29 -11.89 6.59
CA ASP A 196 6.53 -12.98 6.00
C ASP A 196 6.28 -12.79 4.48
N PHE A 197 6.59 -11.61 3.95
CA PHE A 197 6.33 -11.23 2.54
C PHE A 197 7.57 -10.68 1.86
N GLU A 198 7.57 -10.76 0.51
CA GLU A 198 8.48 -10.04 -0.37
C GLU A 198 7.71 -9.00 -1.18
N VAL A 199 8.34 -7.87 -1.49
CA VAL A 199 7.85 -6.93 -2.49
C VAL A 199 8.05 -7.56 -3.86
N VAL A 200 6.97 -7.65 -4.65
CA VAL A 200 7.03 -8.22 -6.02
C VAL A 200 6.67 -7.21 -7.10
N HIS A 201 6.06 -6.11 -6.71
CA HIS A 201 5.82 -4.97 -7.61
C HIS A 201 5.71 -3.66 -6.82
N ILE A 202 6.09 -2.57 -7.47
CA ILE A 202 5.91 -1.20 -6.99
C ILE A 202 5.50 -0.31 -8.15
N HIS A 203 4.56 0.60 -7.92
CA HIS A 203 4.12 1.58 -8.92
C HIS A 203 3.88 2.94 -8.26
N PRO A 204 4.49 4.04 -8.78
CA PRO A 204 4.23 5.38 -8.26
C PRO A 204 2.88 5.90 -8.80
N ASN A 205 1.97 6.29 -7.92
CA ASN A 205 0.76 6.98 -8.35
C ASN A 205 1.11 8.41 -8.80
N ASN A 206 0.74 8.77 -10.01
CA ASN A 206 1.02 10.08 -10.62
C ASN A 206 -0.02 11.16 -10.29
N CYS A 207 -0.82 10.96 -9.22
CA CYS A 207 -1.77 11.97 -8.73
C CYS A 207 -1.07 13.22 -8.19
N THR A 208 0.19 13.11 -7.75
CA THR A 208 0.99 14.21 -7.21
C THR A 208 2.46 14.06 -7.58
N GLU A 209 3.18 15.20 -7.65
CA GLU A 209 4.61 15.21 -7.99
C GLU A 209 5.47 14.62 -6.86
N PRO A 210 6.56 13.90 -7.21
CA PRO A 210 7.50 13.38 -6.23
C PRO A 210 8.22 14.49 -5.44
N VAL A 211 8.46 14.21 -4.17
CA VAL A 211 9.28 15.08 -3.31
C VAL A 211 10.75 14.71 -3.44
N HIS A 212 11.60 15.70 -3.65
CA HIS A 212 13.04 15.50 -3.85
C HIS A 212 13.87 15.92 -2.64
N PHE A 213 14.75 15.03 -2.17
CA PHE A 213 15.68 15.31 -1.09
C PHE A 213 17.02 14.62 -1.33
N GLN A 214 18.10 15.40 -1.36
CA GLN A 214 19.48 14.91 -1.51
C GLN A 214 19.71 13.91 -2.67
N GLY A 215 19.01 14.13 -3.80
CA GLY A 215 19.10 13.28 -4.99
C GLY A 215 18.23 12.02 -4.96
N ILE A 216 17.39 11.87 -3.94
CA ILE A 216 16.35 10.83 -3.87
C ILE A 216 15.01 11.49 -4.20
N ALA A 217 14.20 10.85 -5.05
CA ALA A 217 12.82 11.25 -5.31
C ALA A 217 11.88 10.21 -4.69
N ILE A 218 10.94 10.66 -3.87
CA ILE A 218 9.92 9.84 -3.24
C ILE A 218 8.56 10.32 -3.68
N PRO A 219 7.79 9.48 -4.42
CA PRO A 219 6.38 9.74 -4.69
C PRO A 219 5.59 9.72 -3.37
N PRO A 220 4.73 10.71 -3.11
CA PRO A 220 3.91 10.71 -1.89
C PRO A 220 2.92 9.55 -1.82
N VAL A 221 2.49 9.04 -2.98
CA VAL A 221 1.55 7.92 -3.10
C VAL A 221 2.18 6.84 -3.98
N MET A 222 2.22 5.61 -3.48
CA MET A 222 2.78 4.46 -4.20
C MET A 222 2.01 3.18 -3.89
N GLU A 223 1.78 2.41 -4.92
CA GLU A 223 1.28 1.04 -4.84
C GLU A 223 2.44 0.07 -4.56
N PHE A 224 2.21 -0.83 -3.61
CA PHE A 224 3.10 -1.95 -3.32
C PHE A 224 2.31 -3.24 -3.40
N THR A 225 2.83 -4.19 -4.16
CA THR A 225 2.34 -5.57 -4.16
C THR A 225 3.34 -6.47 -3.46
N PHE A 226 2.82 -7.21 -2.48
CA PHE A 226 3.61 -8.18 -1.72
C PHE A 226 3.08 -9.59 -1.95
N LEU A 227 3.99 -10.57 -2.03
CA LEU A 227 3.69 -11.98 -2.08
C LEU A 227 4.26 -12.68 -0.85
N ARG A 228 3.46 -13.55 -0.22
CA ARG A 228 3.91 -14.31 0.96
C ARG A 228 5.06 -15.25 0.58
N ARG A 229 6.10 -15.28 1.41
CA ARG A 229 7.39 -15.95 1.12
C ARG A 229 7.27 -17.44 0.82
N ASP A 230 6.31 -18.14 1.44
CA ASP A 230 6.05 -19.56 1.19
C ASP A 230 5.47 -19.87 -0.20
N ARG A 231 5.17 -18.82 -0.98
CA ARG A 231 4.69 -18.91 -2.36
C ARG A 231 5.80 -18.68 -3.41
N ILE A 232 7.01 -18.39 -2.97
CA ILE A 232 8.13 -18.03 -3.85
C ILE A 232 9.10 -19.18 -3.92
N ASP A 233 9.05 -19.96 -5.01
CA ASP A 233 9.96 -21.06 -5.28
C ASP A 233 11.28 -20.57 -5.90
N ALA A 234 11.21 -19.52 -6.72
CA ALA A 234 12.34 -18.89 -7.36
C ALA A 234 12.10 -17.38 -7.52
N SER A 235 13.15 -16.61 -7.32
CA SER A 235 13.09 -15.15 -7.51
C SER A 235 14.40 -14.58 -8.01
N ALA A 236 14.31 -13.45 -8.70
CA ALA A 236 15.44 -12.62 -9.10
C ALA A 236 15.09 -11.14 -8.84
N PRO A 237 16.07 -10.24 -8.70
CA PRO A 237 15.79 -8.81 -8.63
C PRO A 237 15.03 -8.33 -9.86
N ALA A 238 13.97 -7.58 -9.67
CA ALA A 238 13.30 -6.90 -10.77
C ALA A 238 14.22 -5.81 -11.33
N THR A 239 14.37 -5.76 -12.65
CA THR A 239 15.42 -4.94 -13.29
C THR A 239 14.88 -3.78 -14.13
N SER A 240 13.60 -3.79 -14.47
CA SER A 240 12.99 -2.77 -15.33
C SER A 240 11.68 -2.23 -14.77
N PHE A 241 11.60 -0.89 -14.74
CA PHE A 241 10.40 -0.14 -14.39
C PHE A 241 10.23 1.05 -15.35
N PRO A 242 8.99 1.40 -15.74
CA PRO A 242 7.75 0.73 -15.37
C PRO A 242 7.67 -0.70 -15.95
N HIS A 243 6.85 -1.55 -15.34
CA HIS A 243 6.49 -2.85 -15.90
C HIS A 243 5.60 -2.64 -17.15
N GLU A 244 5.62 -3.55 -18.12
CA GLU A 244 4.85 -3.41 -19.39
C GLU A 244 3.33 -3.33 -19.16
N LEU A 245 2.84 -3.89 -18.07
CA LEU A 245 1.44 -3.85 -17.65
C LEU A 245 1.08 -2.64 -16.79
N ASP A 246 2.05 -1.80 -16.39
CA ASP A 246 1.76 -0.57 -15.63
C ASP A 246 0.94 0.41 -16.47
N ARG A 247 0.07 1.13 -15.80
CA ARG A 247 -0.75 2.20 -16.38
C ARG A 247 -0.74 3.39 -15.43
N ALA A 248 -0.75 4.60 -15.98
CA ALA A 248 -0.86 5.83 -15.21
C ALA A 248 -2.20 5.89 -14.48
N ASN A 249 -2.19 6.11 -13.15
CA ASN A 249 -3.41 6.24 -12.35
C ASN A 249 -4.24 7.42 -12.84
N VAL A 250 -3.61 8.56 -13.12
CA VAL A 250 -4.26 9.77 -13.64
C VAL A 250 -3.79 10.03 -15.07
N PRO A 251 -4.58 9.65 -16.11
CA PRO A 251 -4.16 9.76 -17.52
C PRO A 251 -3.85 11.18 -17.99
N SER A 252 -4.43 12.20 -17.33
CA SER A 252 -4.16 13.61 -17.65
C SER A 252 -2.86 14.16 -17.10
N ASN A 253 -2.26 13.46 -16.14
CA ASN A 253 -1.02 13.88 -15.50
C ASN A 253 0.19 13.24 -16.21
N ARG A 254 1.33 13.92 -16.08
CA ARG A 254 2.58 13.32 -16.54
C ARG A 254 2.90 12.09 -15.69
N ASP A 255 3.23 11.00 -16.35
CA ASP A 255 3.70 9.80 -15.67
C ASP A 255 5.10 9.99 -15.07
N PHE A 256 5.37 9.33 -13.96
CA PHE A 256 6.62 9.44 -13.23
C PHE A 256 7.47 8.18 -13.42
N ALA A 257 8.65 8.37 -14.02
CA ALA A 257 9.63 7.30 -14.11
C ALA A 257 10.31 7.07 -12.75
N LEU A 258 10.09 5.91 -12.16
CA LEU A 258 10.65 5.54 -10.85
C LEU A 258 12.19 5.54 -10.91
N PRO A 259 12.90 6.29 -10.01
CA PRO A 259 14.35 6.31 -9.99
C PRO A 259 14.96 4.93 -9.68
N LYS A 260 16.13 4.65 -10.23
CA LYS A 260 16.82 3.37 -10.05
C LYS A 260 17.07 2.97 -8.59
N CYS A 261 17.16 3.93 -7.67
CA CYS A 261 17.33 3.63 -6.24
C CYS A 261 16.18 2.81 -5.63
N TRP A 262 15.00 2.78 -6.27
CA TRP A 262 13.85 2.02 -5.83
C TRP A 262 13.92 0.52 -6.22
N TYR A 263 14.63 0.17 -7.30
CA TYR A 263 14.59 -1.20 -7.81
C TYR A 263 15.97 -1.77 -8.20
N ALA A 264 16.93 -0.94 -8.65
CA ALA A 264 18.22 -1.47 -9.07
C ALA A 264 19.04 -2.00 -7.89
N GLN A 265 19.67 -3.15 -8.08
CA GLN A 265 20.69 -3.64 -7.14
C GLN A 265 21.93 -2.73 -7.21
N ASN A 266 22.56 -2.48 -6.05
CA ASN A 266 23.82 -1.70 -5.98
C ASN A 266 24.97 -2.57 -6.43
#